data_ecab119f051fc2ad9cfa1dcba62b1115
#
_entry.id   ecab119f051fc2ad9cfa1dcba62b1115
#
_cell.length_a   1.000
_cell.length_b   1.000
_cell.length_c   1.000
_cell.angle_alpha   90.00
_cell.angle_beta   90.00
_cell.angle_gamma   90.00
#
_symmetry.space_group_name_H-M   'P 1'
#
loop_
_entity.id
_entity.type
_entity.pdbx_description
1 polymer ?
#
loop_
_entity_poly.entity_id
_entity_poly.type
_entity_poly.pdbx_seq_one_letter_code
_entity_poly.pdbx_strand_id
1 'polypeptide(L)'
;MKYKSLGILTAIAAVATFSVASAGTLENVKKKDLLTCGVSTGLPGFSDPDKNKKWTGLDADYCKAVAAAVLGDANKVKFVPLTAKERFTALQSGEIDILSRNTTWTQTRDTSLGLNFAGVTYYDGQGFMVTKKLGVKSAKELSGAAVCIQAGTTTELNLADYFRFNNMKYKSVVYDTSDQTIKGFEAGRCDMLTSDQSQLYALMTKLKDPASAMVLPEIISKEPLGPVVRQGDDFWFNINKWTLNALINAEEMGITSQNINAMKSSKNPSVMRFVGKSQDLGKKISLDNSWAVNIIAQVGNYGEIFERNVGKNTPLKIARGLNALWSKGGIMYAPPMR
;
A
#
# COMPACT_ATOMS: atom_id res chain seq x y z
N MET A 1 52.71 67.80 -1.42
CA MET A 1 51.37 67.23 -1.65
C MET A 1 51.39 65.80 -1.04
N LYS A 2 50.71 65.61 0.06
CA LYS A 2 50.62 64.32 0.77
C LYS A 2 49.30 63.65 0.47
N TYR A 3 49.27 62.55 -0.26
CA TYR A 3 48.10 61.73 -0.49
C TYR A 3 47.87 60.80 0.71
N LYS A 4 46.72 60.95 1.40
CA LYS A 4 46.23 60.03 2.42
C LYS A 4 45.42 58.96 1.69
N SER A 5 45.89 57.71 1.74
CA SER A 5 45.12 56.54 1.30
C SER A 5 44.13 56.14 2.38
N LEU A 6 42.84 56.19 2.05
CA LEU A 6 41.72 55.75 2.89
C LEU A 6 41.47 54.25 2.60
N GLY A 7 41.83 53.38 3.55
CA GLY A 7 41.57 51.95 3.46
C GLY A 7 40.14 51.66 3.85
N ILE A 8 39.37 51.13 2.91
CA ILE A 8 37.99 50.64 3.16
C ILE A 8 38.11 49.19 3.68
N LEU A 9 37.80 48.96 4.96
CA LEU A 9 37.63 47.63 5.51
C LEU A 9 36.22 47.11 5.10
N THR A 10 36.18 46.18 4.19
CA THR A 10 34.94 45.46 3.85
C THR A 10 34.77 44.32 4.87
N ALA A 11 33.82 44.47 5.81
CA ALA A 11 33.43 43.40 6.72
C ALA A 11 32.53 42.42 5.95
N ILE A 12 33.03 41.23 5.66
CA ILE A 12 32.23 40.12 5.13
C ILE A 12 31.45 39.49 6.29
N ALA A 13 30.17 39.81 6.40
CA ALA A 13 29.28 39.13 7.31
C ALA A 13 28.99 37.73 6.74
N ALA A 14 29.55 36.68 7.35
CA ALA A 14 29.22 35.30 7.07
C ALA A 14 27.81 35.02 7.64
N VAL A 15 26.81 34.99 6.77
CA VAL A 15 25.49 34.52 7.14
C VAL A 15 25.54 33.00 7.26
N ALA A 16 25.70 32.50 8.48
CA ALA A 16 25.51 31.08 8.78
C ALA A 16 24.04 30.73 8.59
N THR A 17 23.69 30.17 7.45
CA THR A 17 22.38 29.53 7.23
C THR A 17 22.32 28.28 8.08
N PHE A 18 21.72 28.40 9.27
CA PHE A 18 21.29 27.24 10.04
C PHE A 18 20.21 26.53 9.22
N SER A 19 20.58 25.47 8.49
CA SER A 19 19.61 24.51 8.01
C SER A 19 18.93 23.91 9.24
N VAL A 20 17.71 24.34 9.54
CA VAL A 20 16.87 23.65 10.52
C VAL A 20 16.63 22.27 9.92
N ALA A 21 17.37 21.27 10.42
CA ALA A 21 17.08 19.88 10.07
C ALA A 21 15.63 19.62 10.47
N SER A 22 14.74 19.47 9.51
CA SER A 22 13.37 19.07 9.77
C SER A 22 13.43 17.73 10.51
N ALA A 23 12.76 17.63 11.65
CA ALA A 23 12.66 16.36 12.35
C ALA A 23 12.13 15.31 11.39
N GLY A 24 12.78 14.13 11.32
CA GLY A 24 12.38 13.04 10.44
C GLY A 24 10.95 12.56 10.74
N THR A 25 10.37 11.80 9.83
CA THR A 25 9.00 11.29 10.03
C THR A 25 8.89 10.43 11.29
N LEU A 26 9.92 9.63 11.59
CA LEU A 26 9.97 8.80 12.80
C LEU A 26 9.83 9.62 14.08
N GLU A 27 10.61 10.71 14.22
CA GLU A 27 10.59 11.58 15.38
C GLU A 27 9.22 12.26 15.54
N ASN A 28 8.62 12.69 14.43
CA ASN A 28 7.28 13.29 14.41
C ASN A 28 6.21 12.30 14.84
N VAL A 29 6.24 11.06 14.35
CA VAL A 29 5.31 9.98 14.73
C VAL A 29 5.46 9.65 16.22
N LYS A 30 6.70 9.50 16.72
CA LYS A 30 6.98 9.25 18.15
C LYS A 30 6.51 10.42 19.03
N LYS A 31 6.75 11.67 18.63
CA LYS A 31 6.33 12.86 19.37
C LYS A 31 4.81 13.00 19.45
N LYS A 32 4.11 12.67 18.37
CA LYS A 32 2.63 12.68 18.33
C LYS A 32 2.01 11.46 19.00
N ASP A 33 2.80 10.43 19.27
CA ASP A 33 2.37 9.10 19.71
C ASP A 33 1.25 8.52 18.81
N LEU A 34 1.30 8.84 17.52
CA LEU A 34 0.26 8.50 16.53
C LEU A 34 0.83 8.45 15.13
N LEU A 35 0.54 7.37 14.40
CA LEU A 35 0.82 7.23 12.97
C LEU A 35 -0.37 7.73 12.14
N THR A 36 -0.14 8.61 11.17
CA THR A 36 -1.18 9.05 10.23
C THR A 36 -1.03 8.30 8.90
N CYS A 37 -2.00 7.45 8.59
CA CYS A 37 -1.98 6.56 7.42
C CYS A 37 -3.05 6.95 6.41
N GLY A 38 -2.63 7.25 5.16
CA GLY A 38 -3.53 7.43 4.03
C GLY A 38 -4.03 6.09 3.50
N VAL A 39 -5.34 5.96 3.36
CA VAL A 39 -6.04 4.74 2.93
C VAL A 39 -7.08 5.03 1.85
N SER A 40 -7.69 4.01 1.27
CA SER A 40 -8.81 4.17 0.33
C SER A 40 -10.06 4.74 1.04
N THR A 41 -10.95 5.31 0.26
CA THR A 41 -12.25 5.84 0.76
C THR A 41 -13.26 4.76 1.17
N GLY A 42 -12.87 3.49 1.10
CA GLY A 42 -13.67 2.30 1.43
C GLY A 42 -13.55 1.23 0.36
N LEU A 43 -12.61 0.28 0.55
CA LEU A 43 -12.38 -0.86 -0.34
C LEU A 43 -12.33 -2.15 0.49
N PRO A 44 -13.37 -3.01 0.44
CA PRO A 44 -13.39 -4.27 1.18
C PRO A 44 -12.15 -5.12 0.94
N GLY A 45 -11.59 -5.68 2.01
CA GLY A 45 -10.38 -6.49 1.97
C GLY A 45 -9.06 -5.70 1.95
N PHE A 46 -9.05 -4.41 1.61
CA PHE A 46 -7.85 -3.56 1.58
C PHE A 46 -7.88 -2.47 2.64
N SER A 47 -8.81 -1.54 2.59
CA SER A 47 -9.05 -0.55 3.63
C SER A 47 -10.50 -0.12 3.59
N ASP A 48 -11.27 -0.64 4.53
CA ASP A 48 -12.71 -0.43 4.62
C ASP A 48 -13.13 -0.20 6.08
N PRO A 49 -13.82 0.91 6.40
CA PRO A 49 -14.33 1.12 7.74
C PRO A 49 -15.61 0.32 7.95
N ASP A 50 -15.69 -0.40 9.07
CA ASP A 50 -16.92 -1.04 9.50
C ASP A 50 -17.96 -0.01 10.02
N LYS A 51 -19.14 -0.50 10.40
CA LYS A 51 -20.22 0.33 10.99
C LYS A 51 -19.80 1.10 12.26
N ASN A 52 -18.76 0.63 12.95
CA ASN A 52 -18.19 1.27 14.14
C ASN A 52 -17.00 2.16 13.80
N LYS A 53 -16.75 2.44 12.50
CA LYS A 53 -15.60 3.20 11.98
C LYS A 53 -14.24 2.55 12.26
N LYS A 54 -14.21 1.26 12.57
CA LYS A 54 -12.97 0.50 12.72
C LYS A 54 -12.49 0.07 11.34
N TRP A 55 -11.27 0.49 11.00
CA TRP A 55 -10.66 0.15 9.72
C TRP A 55 -10.11 -1.28 9.71
N THR A 56 -10.43 -2.01 8.66
CA THR A 56 -9.98 -3.38 8.38
C THR A 56 -9.47 -3.49 6.95
N GLY A 57 -8.69 -4.52 6.66
CA GLY A 57 -8.15 -4.79 5.34
C GLY A 57 -6.62 -4.86 5.33
N LEU A 58 -6.05 -5.36 4.24
CA LEU A 58 -4.62 -5.60 4.07
C LEU A 58 -3.81 -4.29 4.21
N ASP A 59 -4.25 -3.20 3.58
CA ASP A 59 -3.62 -1.88 3.66
C ASP A 59 -3.73 -1.30 5.08
N ALA A 60 -4.90 -1.44 5.72
CA ALA A 60 -5.11 -0.98 7.09
C ALA A 60 -4.25 -1.76 8.09
N ASP A 61 -4.17 -3.08 7.93
CA ASP A 61 -3.35 -3.94 8.81
C ASP A 61 -1.86 -3.68 8.63
N TYR A 62 -1.41 -3.32 7.42
CA TYR A 62 -0.03 -2.88 7.21
C TYR A 62 0.28 -1.61 8.01
N CYS A 63 -0.60 -0.61 8.02
CA CYS A 63 -0.41 0.59 8.85
C CYS A 63 -0.40 0.27 10.35
N LYS A 64 -1.25 -0.66 10.80
CA LYS A 64 -1.22 -1.17 12.18
C LYS A 64 0.11 -1.86 12.50
N ALA A 65 0.68 -2.60 11.55
CA ALA A 65 1.99 -3.23 11.71
C ALA A 65 3.10 -2.18 11.87
N VAL A 66 3.08 -1.10 11.10
CA VAL A 66 4.03 0.02 11.26
C VAL A 66 3.86 0.71 12.63
N ALA A 67 2.62 0.95 13.08
CA ALA A 67 2.38 1.53 14.40
C ALA A 67 2.84 0.61 15.54
N ALA A 68 2.59 -0.69 15.43
CA ALA A 68 3.09 -1.69 16.40
C ALA A 68 4.63 -1.72 16.44
N ALA A 69 5.29 -1.58 15.29
CA ALA A 69 6.75 -1.53 15.20
C ALA A 69 7.34 -0.28 15.88
N VAL A 70 6.75 0.88 15.61
CA VAL A 70 7.29 2.20 15.99
C VAL A 70 6.86 2.64 17.37
N LEU A 71 5.58 2.40 17.73
CA LEU A 71 4.92 2.90 18.93
C LEU A 71 4.56 1.79 19.92
N GLY A 72 4.83 0.53 19.57
CA GLY A 72 4.50 -0.63 20.42
C GLY A 72 3.00 -0.98 20.48
N ASP A 73 2.14 -0.23 19.77
CA ASP A 73 0.69 -0.40 19.78
C ASP A 73 0.09 -0.23 18.38
N ALA A 74 -0.51 -1.30 17.86
CA ALA A 74 -1.18 -1.34 16.56
C ALA A 74 -2.41 -0.42 16.47
N ASN A 75 -2.96 0.04 17.59
CA ASN A 75 -4.13 0.91 17.59
C ASN A 75 -3.76 2.40 17.46
N LYS A 76 -2.49 2.76 17.58
CA LYS A 76 -2.01 4.15 17.45
C LYS A 76 -1.92 4.58 15.98
N VAL A 77 -3.00 4.42 15.24
CA VAL A 77 -3.13 4.80 13.82
C VAL A 77 -4.35 5.68 13.63
N LYS A 78 -4.13 6.85 13.01
CA LYS A 78 -5.17 7.68 12.43
C LYS A 78 -5.27 7.37 10.93
N PHE A 79 -6.38 6.83 10.50
CA PHE A 79 -6.64 6.58 9.08
C PHE A 79 -7.23 7.82 8.42
N VAL A 80 -6.68 8.20 7.26
CA VAL A 80 -7.13 9.34 6.44
C VAL A 80 -7.60 8.77 5.10
N PRO A 81 -8.91 8.73 4.84
CA PRO A 81 -9.44 8.27 3.55
C PRO A 81 -9.13 9.29 2.45
N LEU A 82 -8.53 8.82 1.36
CA LEU A 82 -8.08 9.64 0.23
C LEU A 82 -8.57 9.05 -1.09
N THR A 83 -8.96 9.90 -2.02
CA THR A 83 -9.20 9.50 -3.41
C THR A 83 -7.88 9.14 -4.10
N ALA A 84 -7.95 8.55 -5.28
CA ALA A 84 -6.76 8.25 -6.06
C ALA A 84 -6.02 9.51 -6.55
N LYS A 85 -6.74 10.64 -6.71
CA LYS A 85 -6.16 11.94 -7.09
C LYS A 85 -5.42 12.61 -5.94
N GLU A 86 -5.95 12.53 -4.71
CA GLU A 86 -5.45 13.27 -3.54
C GLU A 86 -4.25 12.60 -2.86
N ARG A 87 -4.14 11.26 -2.96
CA ARG A 87 -3.22 10.46 -2.15
C ARG A 87 -1.76 10.89 -2.20
N PHE A 88 -1.25 11.27 -3.38
CA PHE A 88 0.15 11.65 -3.52
C PHE A 88 0.41 13.05 -2.98
N THR A 89 -0.49 14.00 -3.20
CA THR A 89 -0.40 15.35 -2.64
C THR A 89 -0.46 15.33 -1.11
N ALA A 90 -1.35 14.53 -0.52
CA ALA A 90 -1.43 14.35 0.93
C ALA A 90 -0.13 13.77 1.52
N LEU A 91 0.51 12.81 0.82
CA LEU A 91 1.79 12.27 1.25
C LEU A 91 2.92 13.30 1.11
N GLN A 92 3.00 13.99 -0.03
CA GLN A 92 4.03 15.00 -0.31
C GLN A 92 3.96 16.18 0.66
N SER A 93 2.76 16.66 1.01
CA SER A 93 2.56 17.76 1.96
C SER A 93 2.84 17.41 3.42
N GLY A 94 2.96 16.11 3.74
CA GLY A 94 3.10 15.64 5.12
C GLY A 94 1.80 15.58 5.91
N GLU A 95 0.64 15.67 5.25
CA GLU A 95 -0.66 15.41 5.87
C GLU A 95 -0.75 13.98 6.40
N ILE A 96 -0.13 13.03 5.69
CA ILE A 96 0.02 11.63 6.10
C ILE A 96 1.50 11.26 6.22
N ASP A 97 1.80 10.35 7.12
CA ASP A 97 3.16 9.83 7.35
C ASP A 97 3.50 8.69 6.39
N ILE A 98 2.49 7.92 6.00
CA ILE A 98 2.56 6.79 5.06
C ILE A 98 1.27 6.70 4.25
N LEU A 99 1.38 6.25 3.01
CA LEU A 99 0.26 5.90 2.14
C LEU A 99 0.21 4.38 1.96
N SER A 100 -0.81 3.71 2.48
CA SER A 100 -1.11 2.29 2.22
C SER A 100 -2.53 2.20 1.66
N ARG A 101 -2.61 2.20 0.32
CA ARG A 101 -3.87 2.42 -0.40
C ARG A 101 -3.81 1.78 -1.78
N ASN A 102 -3.71 0.45 -1.86
CA ASN A 102 -3.66 -0.28 -3.14
C ASN A 102 -2.97 0.54 -4.26
N THR A 103 -1.75 1.02 -3.97
CA THR A 103 -1.03 1.95 -4.85
C THR A 103 -0.02 1.20 -5.70
N THR A 104 -0.22 1.22 -7.01
CA THR A 104 0.66 0.57 -7.98
C THR A 104 2.00 1.26 -8.03
N TRP A 105 3.07 0.50 -7.86
CA TRP A 105 4.45 0.93 -8.06
C TRP A 105 4.73 1.06 -9.55
N THR A 106 4.94 2.28 -10.02
CA THR A 106 5.35 2.59 -11.39
C THR A 106 6.60 3.45 -11.40
N GLN A 107 7.38 3.38 -12.48
CA GLN A 107 8.58 4.19 -12.62
C GLN A 107 8.28 5.69 -12.41
N THR A 108 7.23 6.23 -13.04
CA THR A 108 6.87 7.65 -12.91
C THR A 108 6.56 8.02 -11.46
N ARG A 109 5.78 7.20 -10.75
CA ARG A 109 5.43 7.47 -9.34
C ARG A 109 6.65 7.43 -8.43
N ASP A 110 7.56 6.50 -8.68
CA ASP A 110 8.77 6.30 -7.88
C ASP A 110 9.82 7.37 -8.15
N THR A 111 10.00 7.81 -9.41
CA THR A 111 11.12 8.68 -9.80
C THR A 111 10.75 10.15 -9.95
N SER A 112 9.47 10.48 -10.24
CA SER A 112 9.07 11.84 -10.62
C SER A 112 8.23 12.56 -9.56
N LEU A 113 7.72 11.85 -8.55
CA LEU A 113 6.85 12.41 -7.53
C LEU A 113 7.51 12.59 -6.16
N GLY A 114 8.81 12.33 -6.03
CA GLY A 114 9.52 12.42 -4.75
C GLY A 114 9.04 11.37 -3.73
N LEU A 115 8.75 10.16 -4.21
CA LEU A 115 8.18 9.06 -3.43
C LEU A 115 9.07 7.81 -3.47
N ASN A 116 9.00 6.99 -2.42
CA ASN A 116 9.64 5.68 -2.34
C ASN A 116 8.62 4.61 -2.02
N PHE A 117 8.58 3.54 -2.80
CA PHE A 117 7.77 2.35 -2.50
C PHE A 117 8.53 1.42 -1.56
N ALA A 118 7.97 1.10 -0.41
CA ALA A 118 8.62 0.28 0.62
C ALA A 118 8.59 -1.23 0.34
N GLY A 119 8.07 -1.62 -0.81
CA GLY A 119 7.93 -3.00 -1.29
C GLY A 119 6.53 -3.27 -1.84
N VAL A 120 6.24 -4.53 -2.14
CA VAL A 120 4.95 -4.95 -2.69
C VAL A 120 4.19 -5.75 -1.65
N THR A 121 3.02 -5.25 -1.23
CA THR A 121 2.11 -5.95 -0.32
C THR A 121 1.12 -6.83 -1.05
N TYR A 122 0.88 -6.57 -2.35
CA TYR A 122 -0.03 -7.37 -3.16
C TYR A 122 0.34 -7.28 -4.65
N TYR A 123 0.60 -8.41 -5.28
CA TYR A 123 0.79 -8.52 -6.73
C TYR A 123 -0.57 -8.73 -7.39
N ASP A 124 -0.97 -7.77 -8.22
CA ASP A 124 -2.24 -7.73 -8.91
C ASP A 124 -2.07 -7.49 -10.42
N GLY A 125 -3.17 -7.42 -11.11
CA GLY A 125 -3.29 -7.04 -12.51
C GLY A 125 -4.65 -6.45 -12.79
N GLN A 126 -4.74 -5.57 -13.79
CA GLN A 126 -5.99 -4.97 -14.22
C GLN A 126 -6.84 -5.97 -15.02
N GLY A 127 -8.14 -5.98 -14.72
CA GLY A 127 -9.14 -6.78 -15.43
C GLY A 127 -10.40 -6.00 -15.74
N PHE A 128 -11.44 -6.73 -16.14
CA PHE A 128 -12.75 -6.17 -16.49
C PHE A 128 -13.85 -6.94 -15.78
N MET A 129 -14.81 -6.22 -15.22
CA MET A 129 -16.07 -6.75 -14.70
C MET A 129 -17.21 -6.34 -15.62
N VAL A 130 -18.06 -7.30 -15.97
CA VAL A 130 -19.23 -7.11 -16.83
C VAL A 130 -20.46 -7.73 -16.17
N THR A 131 -21.65 -7.33 -16.59
CA THR A 131 -22.87 -8.07 -16.25
C THR A 131 -22.93 -9.35 -17.09
N LYS A 132 -23.34 -10.46 -16.50
CA LYS A 132 -23.54 -11.73 -17.23
C LYS A 132 -24.54 -11.60 -18.38
N LYS A 133 -25.51 -10.67 -18.24
CA LYS A 133 -26.49 -10.35 -19.28
C LYS A 133 -25.85 -9.85 -20.58
N LEU A 134 -24.66 -9.25 -20.51
CA LEU A 134 -23.94 -8.77 -21.70
C LEU A 134 -23.53 -9.92 -22.63
N GLY A 135 -23.37 -11.15 -22.10
CA GLY A 135 -23.11 -12.37 -22.86
C GLY A 135 -21.68 -12.53 -23.36
N VAL A 136 -20.78 -11.56 -23.08
CA VAL A 136 -19.36 -11.60 -23.51
C VAL A 136 -18.54 -12.52 -22.61
N LYS A 137 -17.50 -13.13 -23.16
CA LYS A 137 -16.60 -14.05 -22.46
C LYS A 137 -15.15 -13.59 -22.48
N SER A 138 -14.84 -12.57 -23.27
CA SER A 138 -13.48 -12.04 -23.44
C SER A 138 -13.50 -10.51 -23.49
N ALA A 139 -12.47 -9.88 -22.97
CA ALA A 139 -12.26 -8.44 -23.09
C ALA A 139 -12.16 -7.95 -24.53
N LYS A 140 -11.79 -8.83 -25.48
CA LYS A 140 -11.73 -8.52 -26.90
C LYS A 140 -13.10 -8.28 -27.55
N GLU A 141 -14.17 -8.71 -26.89
CA GLU A 141 -15.55 -8.50 -27.34
C GLU A 141 -16.14 -7.14 -26.91
N LEU A 142 -15.37 -6.34 -26.15
CA LEU A 142 -15.84 -5.09 -25.51
C LEU A 142 -15.64 -3.84 -26.37
N SER A 143 -15.40 -3.97 -27.69
CA SER A 143 -15.23 -2.79 -28.55
C SER A 143 -16.52 -1.98 -28.63
N GLY A 144 -16.43 -0.67 -28.41
CA GLY A 144 -17.56 0.27 -28.40
C GLY A 144 -18.26 0.44 -27.05
N ALA A 145 -17.92 -0.38 -26.06
CA ALA A 145 -18.56 -0.37 -24.75
C ALA A 145 -18.29 0.91 -23.95
N ALA A 146 -19.24 1.27 -23.08
CA ALA A 146 -19.05 2.29 -22.05
C ALA A 146 -18.35 1.68 -20.83
N VAL A 147 -17.29 2.35 -20.33
CA VAL A 147 -16.40 1.85 -19.28
C VAL A 147 -16.47 2.75 -18.05
N CYS A 148 -16.93 2.23 -16.93
CA CYS A 148 -16.76 2.88 -15.62
C CYS A 148 -15.31 2.75 -15.16
N ILE A 149 -14.69 3.90 -14.82
CA ILE A 149 -13.27 3.97 -14.44
C ILE A 149 -13.04 5.01 -13.37
N GLN A 150 -12.08 4.77 -12.48
CA GLN A 150 -11.72 5.72 -11.44
C GLN A 150 -10.56 6.62 -11.92
N ALA A 151 -10.74 7.93 -11.81
CA ALA A 151 -9.74 8.92 -12.16
C ALA A 151 -8.48 8.88 -11.28
N GLY A 152 -7.33 9.24 -11.86
CA GLY A 152 -6.05 9.31 -11.17
C GLY A 152 -5.41 7.93 -10.89
N THR A 153 -5.80 6.92 -11.66
CA THR A 153 -5.31 5.54 -11.55
C THR A 153 -4.44 5.15 -12.75
N THR A 154 -3.62 4.11 -12.59
CA THR A 154 -2.93 3.42 -13.70
C THR A 154 -3.93 2.81 -14.69
N THR A 155 -5.11 2.48 -14.17
CA THR A 155 -6.18 1.82 -14.90
C THR A 155 -6.63 2.62 -16.14
N GLU A 156 -6.64 3.96 -16.04
CA GLU A 156 -6.99 4.81 -17.20
C GLU A 156 -5.98 4.65 -18.35
N LEU A 157 -4.68 4.66 -18.02
CA LEU A 157 -3.60 4.53 -19.01
C LEU A 157 -3.58 3.14 -19.64
N ASN A 158 -3.65 2.10 -18.81
CA ASN A 158 -3.66 0.72 -19.27
C ASN A 158 -4.87 0.39 -20.15
N LEU A 159 -6.06 0.93 -19.79
CA LEU A 159 -7.26 0.79 -20.62
C LEU A 159 -7.04 1.39 -22.01
N ALA A 160 -6.53 2.62 -22.07
CA ALA A 160 -6.28 3.31 -23.33
C ALA A 160 -5.27 2.53 -24.19
N ASP A 161 -4.20 2.03 -23.60
CA ASP A 161 -3.17 1.26 -24.29
C ASP A 161 -3.71 -0.08 -24.80
N TYR A 162 -4.44 -0.83 -23.97
CA TYR A 162 -5.02 -2.11 -24.36
C TYR A 162 -6.01 -1.99 -25.52
N PHE A 163 -6.93 -1.02 -25.45
CA PHE A 163 -7.93 -0.80 -26.51
C PHE A 163 -7.28 -0.32 -27.81
N ARG A 164 -6.32 0.61 -27.74
CA ARG A 164 -5.55 1.07 -28.90
C ARG A 164 -4.77 -0.08 -29.56
N PHE A 165 -4.06 -0.88 -28.76
CA PHE A 165 -3.28 -2.01 -29.27
C PHE A 165 -4.13 -3.07 -29.99
N ASN A 166 -5.36 -3.29 -29.49
CA ASN A 166 -6.31 -4.23 -30.09
C ASN A 166 -7.23 -3.59 -31.16
N ASN A 167 -6.99 -2.35 -31.59
CA ASN A 167 -7.84 -1.58 -32.54
C ASN A 167 -9.31 -1.49 -32.08
N MET A 168 -9.54 -1.42 -30.78
CA MET A 168 -10.86 -1.32 -30.16
C MET A 168 -11.18 0.12 -29.76
N LYS A 169 -12.48 0.45 -29.69
CA LYS A 169 -12.98 1.75 -29.21
C LYS A 169 -13.72 1.57 -27.89
N TYR A 170 -13.77 2.60 -27.05
CA TYR A 170 -14.57 2.65 -25.82
C TYR A 170 -15.06 4.06 -25.52
N LYS A 171 -16.05 4.17 -24.63
CA LYS A 171 -16.54 5.43 -24.06
C LYS A 171 -16.22 5.45 -22.57
N SER A 172 -15.41 6.42 -22.13
CA SER A 172 -15.03 6.54 -20.72
C SER A 172 -16.14 7.20 -19.90
N VAL A 173 -16.52 6.59 -18.78
CA VAL A 173 -17.40 7.14 -17.73
C VAL A 173 -16.59 7.23 -16.45
N VAL A 174 -16.06 8.44 -16.18
CA VAL A 174 -15.04 8.67 -15.14
C VAL A 174 -15.71 9.06 -13.82
N TYR A 175 -15.21 8.48 -12.72
CA TYR A 175 -15.64 8.75 -11.34
C TYR A 175 -14.46 9.06 -10.43
N ASP A 176 -14.69 9.78 -9.33
CA ASP A 176 -13.64 10.13 -8.38
C ASP A 176 -13.33 8.99 -7.38
N THR A 177 -14.33 8.18 -7.04
CA THR A 177 -14.15 7.08 -6.06
C THR A 177 -14.56 5.73 -6.64
N SER A 178 -13.99 4.66 -6.08
CA SER A 178 -14.36 3.28 -6.42
C SER A 178 -15.83 2.96 -6.10
N ASP A 179 -16.37 3.57 -5.05
CA ASP A 179 -17.80 3.41 -4.69
C ASP A 179 -18.71 4.04 -5.72
N GLN A 180 -18.33 5.18 -6.30
CA GLN A 180 -19.07 5.78 -7.41
C GLN A 180 -18.99 4.94 -8.69
N THR A 181 -17.84 4.32 -8.99
CA THR A 181 -17.69 3.45 -10.17
C THR A 181 -18.64 2.27 -10.11
N ILE A 182 -18.73 1.56 -8.95
CA ILE A 182 -19.61 0.41 -8.82
C ILE A 182 -21.10 0.80 -8.84
N LYS A 183 -21.46 1.94 -8.25
CA LYS A 183 -22.84 2.48 -8.32
C LYS A 183 -23.21 2.87 -9.76
N GLY A 184 -22.27 3.46 -10.52
CA GLY A 184 -22.47 3.76 -11.92
C GLY A 184 -22.68 2.51 -12.79
N PHE A 185 -21.87 1.47 -12.53
CA PHE A 185 -22.00 0.16 -13.18
C PHE A 185 -23.35 -0.51 -12.83
N GLU A 186 -23.71 -0.57 -11.56
CA GLU A 186 -25.01 -1.14 -11.11
C GLU A 186 -26.21 -0.41 -11.70
N ALA A 187 -26.11 0.91 -11.88
CA ALA A 187 -27.14 1.74 -12.49
C ALA A 187 -27.19 1.65 -14.04
N GLY A 188 -26.34 0.80 -14.66
CA GLY A 188 -26.29 0.63 -16.12
C GLY A 188 -25.75 1.83 -16.89
N ARG A 189 -24.99 2.73 -16.25
CA ARG A 189 -24.36 3.88 -16.91
C ARG A 189 -23.14 3.49 -17.75
N CYS A 190 -22.61 2.30 -17.52
CA CYS A 190 -21.54 1.69 -18.30
C CYS A 190 -21.77 0.18 -18.43
N ASP A 191 -21.28 -0.39 -19.53
CA ASP A 191 -21.41 -1.81 -19.86
C ASP A 191 -20.41 -2.66 -19.09
N MET A 192 -19.28 -2.07 -18.74
CA MET A 192 -18.21 -2.70 -17.98
C MET A 192 -17.57 -1.75 -16.97
N LEU A 193 -16.94 -2.32 -15.94
CA LEU A 193 -16.08 -1.63 -14.99
C LEU A 193 -14.67 -2.22 -15.09
N THR A 194 -13.63 -1.38 -15.09
CA THR A 194 -12.24 -1.83 -15.11
C THR A 194 -11.47 -1.30 -13.90
N SER A 195 -10.69 -2.17 -13.30
CA SER A 195 -9.78 -1.89 -12.17
C SER A 195 -8.84 -3.08 -11.97
N ASP A 196 -8.01 -3.01 -10.91
CA ASP A 196 -7.27 -4.17 -10.40
C ASP A 196 -8.25 -5.33 -10.13
N GLN A 197 -7.88 -6.57 -10.46
CA GLN A 197 -8.78 -7.71 -10.28
C GLN A 197 -9.25 -7.87 -8.83
N SER A 198 -8.35 -7.71 -7.87
CA SER A 198 -8.72 -7.77 -6.46
C SER A 198 -9.76 -6.71 -6.08
N GLN A 199 -9.63 -5.50 -6.63
CA GLN A 199 -10.62 -4.44 -6.45
C GLN A 199 -11.94 -4.77 -7.14
N LEU A 200 -11.94 -5.41 -8.32
CA LEU A 200 -13.17 -5.87 -8.97
C LEU A 200 -13.92 -6.89 -8.10
N TYR A 201 -13.22 -7.87 -7.52
CA TYR A 201 -13.83 -8.80 -6.57
C TYR A 201 -14.39 -8.09 -5.33
N ALA A 202 -13.65 -7.12 -4.78
CA ALA A 202 -14.11 -6.33 -3.65
C ALA A 202 -15.39 -5.52 -3.99
N LEU A 203 -15.40 -4.83 -5.13
CA LEU A 203 -16.54 -4.04 -5.57
C LEU A 203 -17.76 -4.91 -5.92
N MET A 204 -17.55 -6.09 -6.48
CA MET A 204 -18.61 -7.04 -6.77
C MET A 204 -19.43 -7.41 -5.51
N THR A 205 -18.77 -7.47 -4.33
CA THR A 205 -19.49 -7.72 -3.05
C THR A 205 -20.43 -6.59 -2.65
N LYS A 206 -20.28 -5.39 -3.23
CA LYS A 206 -21.13 -4.21 -2.97
C LYS A 206 -22.38 -4.14 -3.87
N LEU A 207 -22.47 -4.98 -4.90
CA LEU A 207 -23.65 -5.06 -5.77
C LEU A 207 -24.84 -5.62 -5.00
N LYS A 208 -26.04 -5.19 -5.34
CA LYS A 208 -27.30 -5.76 -4.81
C LYS A 208 -27.43 -7.25 -5.14
N ASP A 209 -27.01 -7.62 -6.36
CA ASP A 209 -26.88 -9.00 -6.80
C ASP A 209 -25.46 -9.27 -7.34
N PRO A 210 -24.53 -9.70 -6.49
CA PRO A 210 -23.17 -10.05 -6.92
C PRO A 210 -23.14 -11.16 -7.98
N ALA A 211 -24.15 -12.06 -7.99
CA ALA A 211 -24.20 -13.16 -8.95
C ALA A 211 -24.54 -12.71 -10.37
N SER A 212 -25.07 -11.50 -10.57
CA SER A 212 -25.36 -10.93 -11.88
C SER A 212 -24.11 -10.47 -12.66
N ALA A 213 -22.99 -10.26 -11.96
CA ALA A 213 -21.72 -9.83 -12.55
C ALA A 213 -20.71 -10.98 -12.66
N MET A 214 -19.68 -10.76 -13.47
CA MET A 214 -18.51 -11.63 -13.59
C MET A 214 -17.27 -10.81 -13.92
N VAL A 215 -16.12 -11.26 -13.43
CA VAL A 215 -14.81 -10.75 -13.85
C VAL A 215 -14.32 -11.60 -15.02
N LEU A 216 -13.91 -10.94 -16.10
CA LEU A 216 -13.37 -11.61 -17.29
C LEU A 216 -11.97 -12.19 -17.02
N PRO A 217 -11.54 -13.22 -17.76
CA PRO A 217 -10.28 -13.92 -17.48
C PRO A 217 -9.02 -13.12 -17.82
N GLU A 218 -9.12 -12.10 -18.66
CA GLU A 218 -7.95 -11.35 -19.12
C GLU A 218 -7.38 -10.45 -18.02
N ILE A 219 -6.05 -10.48 -17.91
CA ILE A 219 -5.23 -9.55 -17.13
C ILE A 219 -4.43 -8.72 -18.13
N ILE A 220 -4.63 -7.41 -18.12
CA ILE A 220 -4.09 -6.50 -19.14
C ILE A 220 -2.88 -5.68 -18.67
N SER A 221 -2.52 -5.77 -17.39
CA SER A 221 -1.36 -5.07 -16.83
C SER A 221 -0.74 -5.82 -15.65
N LYS A 222 0.40 -5.32 -15.20
CA LYS A 222 1.00 -5.68 -13.91
C LYS A 222 0.73 -4.55 -12.92
N GLU A 223 0.14 -4.87 -11.77
CA GLU A 223 -0.18 -3.92 -10.71
C GLU A 223 0.49 -4.38 -9.39
N PRO A 224 1.81 -4.12 -9.22
CA PRO A 224 2.47 -4.36 -7.93
C PRO A 224 2.05 -3.27 -6.95
N LEU A 225 1.16 -3.60 -6.02
CA LEU A 225 0.61 -2.68 -5.04
C LEU A 225 1.49 -2.63 -3.79
N GLY A 226 1.78 -1.45 -3.30
CA GLY A 226 2.60 -1.32 -2.10
C GLY A 226 2.47 0.00 -1.36
N PRO A 227 2.99 0.03 -0.11
CA PRO A 227 3.02 1.23 0.70
C PRO A 227 4.07 2.20 0.20
N VAL A 228 3.78 3.49 0.37
CA VAL A 228 4.57 4.59 -0.17
C VAL A 228 4.90 5.58 0.94
N VAL A 229 6.13 6.07 0.94
CA VAL A 229 6.63 7.14 1.82
C VAL A 229 7.29 8.25 1.00
N ARG A 230 7.53 9.42 1.60
CA ARG A 230 8.29 10.50 0.97
C ARG A 230 9.75 10.10 0.77
N GLN A 231 10.36 10.57 -0.31
CA GLN A 231 11.82 10.49 -0.50
C GLN A 231 12.56 11.40 0.49
N GLY A 232 13.84 11.11 0.70
CA GLY A 232 14.73 11.92 1.55
C GLY A 232 14.64 11.60 3.04
N ASP A 233 13.84 10.62 3.45
CA ASP A 233 13.78 10.08 4.81
C ASP A 233 14.11 8.58 4.78
N ASP A 234 15.39 8.26 4.64
CA ASP A 234 15.87 6.88 4.50
C ASP A 234 15.58 6.02 5.74
N PHE A 235 15.57 6.64 6.94
CA PHE A 235 15.21 5.94 8.17
C PHE A 235 13.75 5.50 8.15
N TRP A 236 12.85 6.41 7.80
CA TRP A 236 11.43 6.09 7.68
C TRP A 236 11.14 5.06 6.58
N PHE A 237 11.80 5.23 5.43
CA PHE A 237 11.74 4.25 4.34
C PHE A 237 12.20 2.86 4.78
N ASN A 238 13.33 2.76 5.48
CA ASN A 238 13.86 1.48 5.97
C ASN A 238 12.94 0.83 7.00
N ILE A 239 12.33 1.60 7.92
CA ILE A 239 11.34 1.08 8.88
C ILE A 239 10.17 0.44 8.14
N ASN A 240 9.60 1.15 7.17
CA ASN A 240 8.46 0.64 6.39
C ASN A 240 8.85 -0.61 5.59
N LYS A 241 9.97 -0.58 4.87
CA LYS A 241 10.48 -1.72 4.13
C LYS A 241 10.71 -2.95 5.03
N TRP A 242 11.35 -2.77 6.18
CA TRP A 242 11.62 -3.88 7.08
C TRP A 242 10.39 -4.35 7.85
N THR A 243 9.37 -3.50 8.04
CA THR A 243 8.06 -3.94 8.55
C THR A 243 7.42 -4.95 7.59
N LEU A 244 7.40 -4.67 6.28
CA LEU A 244 6.91 -5.64 5.28
C LEU A 244 7.75 -6.91 5.27
N ASN A 245 9.07 -6.78 5.27
CA ASN A 245 9.98 -7.93 5.27
C ASN A 245 9.82 -8.78 6.54
N ALA A 246 9.55 -8.17 7.70
CA ALA A 246 9.28 -8.90 8.93
C ALA A 246 7.99 -9.72 8.84
N LEU A 247 6.93 -9.17 8.27
CA LEU A 247 5.66 -9.89 8.04
C LEU A 247 5.87 -11.13 7.16
N ILE A 248 6.64 -11.01 6.08
CA ILE A 248 6.92 -12.11 5.13
C ILE A 248 7.86 -13.14 5.77
N ASN A 249 8.97 -12.70 6.40
CA ASN A 249 9.90 -13.61 7.09
C ASN A 249 9.22 -14.38 8.23
N ALA A 250 8.28 -13.76 8.96
CA ALA A 250 7.52 -14.44 9.99
C ALA A 250 6.67 -15.58 9.42
N GLU A 251 5.97 -15.35 8.29
CA GLU A 251 5.22 -16.42 7.61
C GLU A 251 6.15 -17.55 7.16
N GLU A 252 7.31 -17.22 6.58
CA GLU A 252 8.30 -18.19 6.11
C GLU A 252 8.86 -19.06 7.26
N MET A 253 9.08 -18.46 8.41
CA MET A 253 9.54 -19.16 9.61
C MET A 253 8.43 -19.85 10.41
N GLY A 254 7.17 -19.77 9.97
CA GLY A 254 6.02 -20.31 10.70
C GLY A 254 5.72 -19.57 12.01
N ILE A 255 6.16 -18.31 12.13
CA ILE A 255 5.89 -17.46 13.29
C ILE A 255 4.54 -16.77 13.06
N THR A 256 3.60 -16.94 14.00
CA THR A 256 2.23 -16.45 13.93
C THR A 256 1.87 -15.62 15.16
N SER A 257 0.74 -14.91 15.10
CA SER A 257 0.19 -14.20 16.26
C SER A 257 -0.07 -15.14 17.45
N GLN A 258 -0.34 -16.41 17.20
CA GLN A 258 -0.63 -17.40 18.22
C GLN A 258 0.62 -17.97 18.90
N ASN A 259 1.74 -18.08 18.16
CA ASN A 259 2.94 -18.74 18.68
C ASN A 259 4.12 -17.81 19.00
N ILE A 260 4.07 -16.52 18.63
CA ILE A 260 5.18 -15.57 18.79
C ILE A 260 5.73 -15.52 20.21
N ASN A 261 4.88 -15.66 21.23
CA ASN A 261 5.33 -15.66 22.63
C ASN A 261 6.16 -16.91 22.97
N ALA A 262 5.79 -18.07 22.45
CA ALA A 262 6.58 -19.30 22.60
C ALA A 262 7.90 -19.20 21.81
N MET A 263 7.91 -18.54 20.65
CA MET A 263 9.11 -18.34 19.82
C MET A 263 10.20 -17.53 20.52
N LYS A 264 9.86 -16.72 21.53
CA LYS A 264 10.85 -16.03 22.38
C LYS A 264 11.81 -17.01 23.10
N SER A 265 11.44 -18.26 23.27
CA SER A 265 12.29 -19.29 23.89
C SER A 265 13.02 -20.17 22.87
N SER A 266 12.89 -19.89 21.59
CA SER A 266 13.53 -20.64 20.51
C SER A 266 15.05 -20.57 20.58
N LYS A 267 15.70 -21.69 20.25
CA LYS A 267 17.16 -21.79 20.07
C LYS A 267 17.58 -21.64 18.60
N ASN A 268 16.62 -21.54 17.67
CA ASN A 268 16.91 -21.32 16.25
C ASN A 268 17.52 -19.92 16.06
N PRO A 269 18.73 -19.80 15.48
CA PRO A 269 19.40 -18.51 15.34
C PRO A 269 18.62 -17.46 14.55
N SER A 270 17.85 -17.86 13.52
CA SER A 270 17.02 -16.94 12.74
C SER A 270 15.83 -16.42 13.54
N VAL A 271 15.18 -17.30 14.31
CA VAL A 271 14.11 -16.90 15.23
C VAL A 271 14.65 -16.01 16.35
N MET A 272 15.84 -16.32 16.92
CA MET A 272 16.46 -15.48 17.96
C MET A 272 16.72 -14.05 17.47
N ARG A 273 17.19 -13.88 16.23
CA ARG A 273 17.34 -12.56 15.61
C ARG A 273 16.00 -11.86 15.43
N PHE A 274 15.01 -12.59 14.90
CA PHE A 274 13.67 -12.06 14.66
C PHE A 274 13.00 -11.54 15.94
N VAL A 275 13.11 -12.29 17.04
CA VAL A 275 12.52 -11.89 18.32
C VAL A 275 13.39 -10.91 19.13
N GLY A 276 14.46 -10.39 18.54
CA GLY A 276 15.31 -9.35 19.14
C GLY A 276 16.28 -9.85 20.22
N LYS A 277 16.56 -11.15 20.30
CA LYS A 277 17.49 -11.74 21.29
C LYS A 277 18.95 -11.72 20.84
N SER A 278 19.23 -11.37 19.60
CA SER A 278 20.59 -11.28 19.07
C SER A 278 20.70 -10.23 17.98
N GLN A 279 21.89 -9.62 17.84
CA GLN A 279 22.31 -8.67 16.80
C GLN A 279 21.66 -7.27 16.86
N ASP A 280 20.84 -6.94 17.85
CA ASP A 280 20.25 -5.60 18.04
C ASP A 280 19.63 -4.99 16.76
N LEU A 281 18.93 -5.82 15.97
CA LEU A 281 18.43 -5.42 14.64
C LEU A 281 17.42 -4.26 14.70
N GLY A 282 16.66 -4.15 15.79
CA GLY A 282 15.75 -3.03 16.02
C GLY A 282 16.52 -1.72 16.14
N LYS A 283 17.59 -1.69 16.94
CA LYS A 283 18.42 -0.49 17.12
C LYS A 283 19.03 0.03 15.80
N LYS A 284 19.35 -0.88 14.86
CA LYS A 284 19.90 -0.52 13.53
C LYS A 284 18.91 0.26 12.67
N ILE A 285 17.61 0.19 12.96
CA ILE A 285 16.55 0.96 12.32
C ILE A 285 15.86 1.93 13.29
N SER A 286 16.52 2.31 14.40
CA SER A 286 16.05 3.24 15.42
C SER A 286 14.77 2.82 16.14
N LEU A 287 14.53 1.51 16.24
CA LEU A 287 13.42 0.90 16.96
C LEU A 287 13.89 0.07 18.16
N ASP A 288 12.97 -0.29 19.04
CA ASP A 288 13.20 -1.28 20.08
C ASP A 288 13.45 -2.67 19.46
N ASN A 289 14.24 -3.53 20.12
CA ASN A 289 14.52 -4.86 19.59
C ASN A 289 13.28 -5.77 19.55
N SER A 290 12.22 -5.45 20.29
CA SER A 290 10.93 -6.15 20.25
C SER A 290 10.02 -5.75 19.09
N TRP A 291 10.44 -4.82 18.22
CA TRP A 291 9.60 -4.26 17.16
C TRP A 291 8.90 -5.32 16.30
N ALA A 292 9.61 -6.36 15.85
CA ALA A 292 9.04 -7.44 15.05
C ALA A 292 8.08 -8.32 15.87
N VAL A 293 8.40 -8.55 17.16
CA VAL A 293 7.49 -9.24 18.08
C VAL A 293 6.19 -8.46 18.26
N ASN A 294 6.27 -7.14 18.42
CA ASN A 294 5.09 -6.28 18.57
C ASN A 294 4.19 -6.34 17.34
N ILE A 295 4.78 -6.36 16.13
CA ILE A 295 4.03 -6.53 14.88
C ILE A 295 3.25 -7.86 14.91
N ILE A 296 3.96 -8.97 15.10
CA ILE A 296 3.35 -10.29 14.93
C ILE A 296 2.34 -10.57 16.04
N ALA A 297 2.62 -10.17 17.27
CA ALA A 297 1.70 -10.38 18.39
C ALA A 297 0.36 -9.65 18.20
N GLN A 298 0.37 -8.48 17.59
CA GLN A 298 -0.82 -7.62 17.49
C GLN A 298 -1.52 -7.69 16.12
N VAL A 299 -0.75 -7.96 15.06
CA VAL A 299 -1.26 -7.92 13.68
C VAL A 299 -1.15 -9.27 12.99
N GLY A 300 -0.20 -10.14 13.40
CA GLY A 300 0.09 -11.40 12.73
C GLY A 300 1.10 -11.28 11.60
N ASN A 301 1.42 -12.40 10.95
CA ASN A 301 2.30 -12.45 9.79
C ASN A 301 1.56 -12.12 8.48
N TYR A 302 2.30 -12.06 7.35
CA TYR A 302 1.70 -11.73 6.05
C TYR A 302 0.59 -12.71 5.64
N GLY A 303 0.76 -14.00 5.87
CA GLY A 303 -0.25 -15.02 5.58
C GLY A 303 -1.53 -14.81 6.38
N GLU A 304 -1.41 -14.52 7.70
CA GLU A 304 -2.56 -14.24 8.55
C GLU A 304 -3.31 -12.99 8.09
N ILE A 305 -2.57 -11.92 7.71
CA ILE A 305 -3.15 -10.69 7.16
C ILE A 305 -3.89 -10.96 5.85
N PHE A 306 -3.28 -11.70 4.92
CA PHE A 306 -3.89 -12.04 3.65
C PHE A 306 -5.18 -12.85 3.83
N GLU A 307 -5.10 -13.96 4.59
CA GLU A 307 -6.23 -14.89 4.73
C GLU A 307 -7.44 -14.26 5.41
N ARG A 308 -7.26 -13.41 6.44
CA ARG A 308 -8.40 -12.76 7.12
C ARG A 308 -9.03 -11.63 6.34
N ASN A 309 -8.31 -10.99 5.41
CA ASN A 309 -8.79 -9.82 4.69
C ASN A 309 -9.32 -10.14 3.28
N VAL A 310 -8.60 -10.97 2.53
CA VAL A 310 -8.91 -11.25 1.12
C VAL A 310 -8.97 -12.74 0.80
N GLY A 311 -8.53 -13.61 1.71
CA GLY A 311 -8.33 -15.04 1.50
C GLY A 311 -9.62 -15.83 1.28
N LYS A 312 -9.47 -17.14 1.16
CA LYS A 312 -10.54 -18.08 0.77
C LYS A 312 -11.78 -18.07 1.67
N ASN A 313 -11.61 -17.73 2.95
CA ASN A 313 -12.70 -17.69 3.94
C ASN A 313 -13.38 -16.32 4.04
N THR A 314 -13.00 -15.37 3.22
CA THR A 314 -13.62 -14.03 3.13
C THR A 314 -14.67 -14.00 1.99
N PRO A 315 -15.52 -12.98 1.93
CA PRO A 315 -16.41 -12.78 0.79
C PRO A 315 -15.68 -12.64 -0.55
N LEU A 316 -14.42 -12.21 -0.56
CA LEU A 316 -13.60 -12.04 -1.77
C LEU A 316 -13.09 -13.38 -2.31
N LYS A 317 -12.83 -14.35 -1.45
CA LYS A 317 -12.38 -15.73 -1.79
C LYS A 317 -11.15 -15.77 -2.70
N ILE A 318 -10.23 -14.82 -2.55
CA ILE A 318 -9.05 -14.71 -3.40
C ILE A 318 -8.02 -15.78 -3.00
N ALA A 319 -7.54 -16.53 -3.99
CA ALA A 319 -6.41 -17.45 -3.79
C ALA A 319 -5.10 -16.67 -3.70
N ARG A 320 -4.11 -17.20 -2.97
CA ARG A 320 -2.79 -16.56 -2.81
C ARG A 320 -2.11 -16.27 -4.16
N GLY A 321 -2.10 -17.21 -5.08
CA GLY A 321 -1.43 -17.04 -6.38
C GLY A 321 -0.01 -16.50 -6.25
N LEU A 322 0.30 -15.41 -6.98
CA LEU A 322 1.59 -14.72 -6.87
C LEU A 322 1.90 -14.21 -5.45
N ASN A 323 0.88 -13.97 -4.64
CA ASN A 323 1.00 -13.51 -3.26
C ASN A 323 1.31 -14.63 -2.25
N ALA A 324 1.51 -15.87 -2.71
CA ALA A 324 2.08 -16.93 -1.87
C ALA A 324 3.59 -16.72 -1.70
N LEU A 325 4.17 -17.32 -0.65
CA LEU A 325 5.62 -17.34 -0.45
C LEU A 325 6.31 -17.99 -1.66
N TRP A 326 7.53 -17.57 -1.95
CA TRP A 326 8.39 -18.15 -3.00
C TRP A 326 8.54 -19.68 -2.85
N SER A 327 8.62 -20.17 -1.62
CA SER A 327 8.69 -21.61 -1.31
C SER A 327 7.36 -22.36 -1.48
N LYS A 328 6.26 -21.64 -1.74
CA LYS A 328 4.89 -22.17 -1.93
C LYS A 328 4.31 -21.82 -3.31
N GLY A 329 5.17 -21.56 -4.29
CA GLY A 329 4.78 -21.30 -5.68
C GLY A 329 4.36 -19.87 -5.99
N GLY A 330 4.53 -18.92 -5.07
CA GLY A 330 4.34 -17.49 -5.31
C GLY A 330 5.66 -16.75 -5.52
N ILE A 331 5.61 -15.43 -5.35
CA ILE A 331 6.78 -14.55 -5.49
C ILE A 331 7.00 -13.63 -4.28
N MET A 332 6.27 -13.87 -3.17
CA MET A 332 6.56 -13.15 -1.92
C MET A 332 7.88 -13.64 -1.37
N TYR A 333 8.90 -12.78 -1.46
CA TYR A 333 10.28 -13.06 -1.08
C TYR A 333 10.84 -11.89 -0.28
N ALA A 334 11.24 -12.13 0.95
CA ALA A 334 11.86 -11.12 1.80
C ALA A 334 13.35 -11.40 2.01
N PRO A 335 14.21 -10.37 2.01
CA PRO A 335 15.61 -10.55 2.40
C PRO A 335 15.72 -11.00 3.86
N PRO A 336 16.75 -11.80 4.20
CA PRO A 336 16.93 -12.33 5.54
C PRO A 336 17.25 -11.24 6.56
N MET A 337 16.70 -11.37 7.76
CA MET A 337 17.01 -10.50 8.91
C MET A 337 18.35 -10.93 9.56
N ARG A 338 19.44 -10.21 9.19
CA ARG A 338 20.82 -10.47 9.67
C ARG A 338 21.58 -9.20 10.00
#